data_5fa88fc7a4a71cb09c02709666ae2ba0
#
_entry.id   5fa88fc7a4a71cb09c02709666ae2ba0
#
_cell.length_a   1.000
_cell.length_b   1.000
_cell.length_c   1.000
_cell.angle_alpha   90.00
_cell.angle_beta   90.00
_cell.angle_gamma   90.00
#
_symmetry.space_group_name_H-M   'P 1'
#
loop_
_entity.id
_entity.type
_entity.pdbx_description
1 polymer ?
#
loop_
_entity_poly.entity_id
_entity_poly.type
_entity_poly.pdbx_seq_one_letter_code
_entity_poly.pdbx_strand_id
1 'polypeptide(L)'
;MPPITLDKRIHEPVRLAIMVQLVAEGPQLRFTYLRDTLALTQGNLASHLRMLEAAGFILLEKRAAFADAATYVRITESGHAAFAAYLEALNEALLPLSH
;
A
#
# COMPACT_ATOMS: atom_id res chain seq x y z
N MET A 1 -26.12 14.36 5.86
CA MET A 1 -24.68 14.04 5.90
C MET A 1 -24.29 13.32 4.60
N PRO A 2 -23.30 13.81 3.89
CA PRO A 2 -22.88 13.11 2.68
C PRO A 2 -22.33 11.74 3.03
N PRO A 3 -22.44 10.76 2.12
CA PRO A 3 -21.85 9.45 2.34
C PRO A 3 -20.33 9.55 2.45
N ILE A 4 -19.76 8.73 3.32
CA ILE A 4 -18.31 8.64 3.47
C ILE A 4 -17.73 7.97 2.25
N THR A 5 -16.77 8.63 1.60
CA THR A 5 -16.11 8.07 0.43
C THR A 5 -14.66 7.78 0.78
N LEU A 6 -14.32 6.49 0.85
CA LEU A 6 -12.96 6.03 1.04
C LEU A 6 -12.44 5.50 -0.29
N ASP A 7 -11.18 5.78 -0.58
CA ASP A 7 -10.54 5.32 -1.81
C ASP A 7 -10.51 3.79 -1.84
N LYS A 8 -11.27 3.20 -2.75
CA LYS A 8 -11.42 1.75 -2.85
C LYS A 8 -10.13 1.04 -3.23
N ARG A 9 -9.19 1.76 -3.85
CA ARG A 9 -7.90 1.18 -4.20
C ARG A 9 -7.05 0.93 -2.96
N ILE A 10 -7.26 1.72 -1.91
CA ILE A 10 -6.61 1.59 -0.61
C ILE A 10 -7.50 0.87 0.41
N HIS A 11 -8.81 1.14 0.39
CA HIS A 11 -9.76 0.60 1.34
C HIS A 11 -10.07 -0.87 1.05
N GLU A 12 -9.08 -1.69 1.26
CA GLU A 12 -9.12 -3.15 1.13
C GLU A 12 -8.05 -3.69 2.08
N PRO A 13 -8.31 -4.75 2.86
CA PRO A 13 -7.40 -5.16 3.95
C PRO A 13 -5.95 -5.36 3.52
N VAL A 14 -5.70 -6.05 2.41
CA VAL A 14 -4.33 -6.34 1.98
C VAL A 14 -3.64 -5.09 1.44
N ARG A 15 -4.31 -4.34 0.58
CA ARG A 15 -3.74 -3.11 0.01
C ARG A 15 -3.50 -2.06 1.07
N LEU A 16 -4.41 -1.94 2.04
CA LEU A 16 -4.21 -1.04 3.17
C LEU A 16 -2.97 -1.46 3.97
N ALA A 17 -2.81 -2.74 4.25
CA ALA A 17 -1.65 -3.25 4.99
C ALA A 17 -0.34 -3.00 4.23
N ILE A 18 -0.34 -3.14 2.90
CA ILE A 18 0.82 -2.83 2.06
C ILE A 18 1.19 -1.35 2.19
N MET A 19 0.20 -0.46 2.06
CA MET A 19 0.44 0.99 2.15
C MET A 19 0.95 1.38 3.54
N VAL A 20 0.41 0.78 4.60
CA VAL A 20 0.88 1.01 5.96
C VAL A 20 2.35 0.61 6.11
N GLN A 21 2.72 -0.56 5.59
CA GLN A 21 4.12 -1.02 5.64
C GLN A 21 5.05 -0.06 4.90
N LEU A 22 4.66 0.39 3.72
CA LEU A 22 5.49 1.30 2.93
C LEU A 22 5.67 2.65 3.60
N VAL A 23 4.64 3.17 4.25
CA VAL A 23 4.71 4.45 4.96
C VAL A 23 5.50 4.30 6.26
N ALA A 24 5.29 3.23 7.01
CA ALA A 24 5.92 3.04 8.32
C ALA A 24 7.37 2.55 8.23
N GLU A 25 7.66 1.64 7.31
CA GLU A 25 8.95 0.95 7.22
C GLU A 25 9.71 1.23 5.91
N GLY A 26 9.04 1.84 4.92
CA GLY A 26 9.63 2.13 3.63
C GLY A 26 10.49 3.39 3.63
N PRO A 27 10.59 4.09 2.51
CA PRO A 27 9.67 4.11 1.36
C PRO A 27 9.79 2.94 0.38
N GLN A 28 10.78 2.10 0.51
CA GLN A 28 11.04 1.00 -0.40
C GLN A 28 11.25 -0.27 0.41
N LEU A 29 10.53 -1.34 0.04
CA LEU A 29 10.59 -2.62 0.72
C LEU A 29 10.70 -3.75 -0.30
N ARG A 30 11.35 -4.84 0.09
CA ARG A 30 11.43 -6.03 -0.77
C ARG A 30 10.06 -6.70 -0.87
N PHE A 31 9.79 -7.25 -2.06
CA PHE A 31 8.60 -8.07 -2.29
C PHE A 31 8.51 -9.20 -1.27
N THR A 32 9.62 -9.90 -1.02
CA THR A 32 9.65 -11.02 -0.08
C THR A 32 9.39 -10.58 1.35
N TYR A 33 9.85 -9.39 1.73
CA TYR A 33 9.57 -8.84 3.05
C TYR A 33 8.06 -8.62 3.25
N LEU A 34 7.40 -8.02 2.25
CA LEU A 34 5.95 -7.79 2.32
C LEU A 34 5.19 -9.11 2.34
N ARG A 35 5.58 -10.06 1.48
CA ARG A 35 4.96 -11.38 1.44
C ARG A 35 5.00 -12.06 2.80
N ASP A 36 6.17 -12.10 3.42
CA ASP A 36 6.39 -12.82 4.66
C ASP A 36 5.77 -12.09 5.85
N THR A 37 5.95 -10.77 5.92
CA THR A 37 5.39 -9.94 6.99
C THR A 37 3.87 -9.97 7.02
N LEU A 38 3.24 -9.94 5.84
CA LEU A 38 1.78 -9.93 5.73
C LEU A 38 1.19 -11.34 5.56
N ALA A 39 2.04 -12.37 5.59
CA ALA A 39 1.64 -13.78 5.48
C ALA A 39 0.80 -14.04 4.22
N LEU A 40 1.26 -13.53 3.08
CA LEU A 40 0.55 -13.65 1.80
C LEU A 40 1.22 -14.67 0.90
N THR A 41 0.45 -15.23 -0.03
CA THR A 41 1.03 -15.98 -1.13
C THR A 41 1.67 -15.01 -2.12
N GLN A 42 2.64 -15.51 -2.89
CA GLN A 42 3.30 -14.70 -3.92
C GLN A 42 2.28 -14.14 -4.93
N GLY A 43 1.35 -14.97 -5.38
CA GLY A 43 0.34 -14.57 -6.37
C GLY A 43 -0.64 -13.54 -5.81
N ASN A 44 -1.05 -13.70 -4.56
CA ASN A 44 -1.97 -12.76 -3.91
C ASN A 44 -1.31 -11.40 -3.75
N LEU A 45 -0.08 -11.36 -3.23
CA LEU A 45 0.66 -10.11 -3.12
C LEU A 45 0.85 -9.46 -4.50
N ALA A 46 1.29 -10.22 -5.51
CA ALA A 46 1.50 -9.70 -6.85
C ALA A 46 0.23 -9.08 -7.43
N SER A 47 -0.91 -9.72 -7.21
CA SER A 47 -2.21 -9.22 -7.69
C SER A 47 -2.56 -7.86 -7.08
N HIS A 48 -2.41 -7.71 -5.77
CA HIS A 48 -2.70 -6.45 -5.09
C HIS A 48 -1.69 -5.36 -5.45
N LEU A 49 -0.43 -5.71 -5.62
CA LEU A 49 0.59 -4.76 -6.06
C LEU A 49 0.29 -4.22 -7.45
N ARG A 50 -0.20 -5.06 -8.37
CA ARG A 50 -0.59 -4.59 -9.71
C ARG A 50 -1.70 -3.55 -9.65
N MET A 51 -2.65 -3.71 -8.74
CA MET A 51 -3.73 -2.72 -8.56
C MET A 51 -3.19 -1.39 -8.04
N LEU A 52 -2.29 -1.43 -7.08
CA LEU A 52 -1.67 -0.22 -6.54
C LEU A 52 -0.75 0.45 -7.57
N GLU A 53 -0.04 -0.33 -8.37
CA GLU A 53 0.81 0.18 -9.45
C GLU A 53 -0.04 0.86 -10.53
N ALA A 54 -1.15 0.23 -10.94
CA ALA A 54 -2.07 0.79 -11.92
C ALA A 54 -2.68 2.12 -11.44
N ALA A 55 -2.86 2.27 -10.14
CA ALA A 55 -3.33 3.52 -9.53
C ALA A 55 -2.23 4.59 -9.46
N GLY A 56 -0.98 4.23 -9.73
CA GLY A 56 0.16 5.14 -9.63
C GLY A 56 0.69 5.34 -8.21
N PHE A 57 0.26 4.49 -7.27
CA PHE A 57 0.63 4.65 -5.85
C PHE A 57 1.96 4.00 -5.51
N ILE A 58 2.40 3.04 -6.29
CA ILE A 58 3.67 2.34 -6.10
C ILE A 58 4.37 2.14 -7.43
N LEU A 59 5.68 1.89 -7.35
CA LEU A 59 6.51 1.43 -8.45
C LEU A 59 7.11 0.09 -8.07
N LEU A 60 7.23 -0.80 -9.04
CA LEU A 60 7.90 -2.07 -8.88
C LEU A 60 9.24 -2.02 -9.60
N GLU A 61 10.32 -2.31 -8.89
CA GLU A 61 11.67 -2.34 -9.46
C GLU A 61 12.26 -3.72 -9.29
N LYS A 62 12.72 -4.30 -10.41
CA LYS A 62 13.48 -5.52 -10.39
C LYS A 62 14.96 -5.16 -10.43
N ARG A 63 15.71 -5.63 -9.45
CA ARG A 63 17.15 -5.44 -9.39
C ARG A 63 17.84 -6.80 -9.45
N ALA A 64 18.72 -6.96 -10.44
CA ALA A 64 19.54 -8.14 -10.56
C ALA A 64 20.98 -7.74 -10.20
N ALA A 65 21.56 -8.43 -9.22
CA ALA A 65 22.94 -8.23 -8.82
C ALA A 65 23.56 -9.60 -8.57
N PHE A 66 24.41 -10.04 -9.47
CA PHE A 66 25.15 -11.31 -9.39
C PHE A 66 24.29 -12.50 -8.92
N ALA A 67 24.28 -12.79 -7.64
CA ALA A 67 23.59 -13.95 -7.08
C ALA A 67 22.24 -13.59 -6.43
N ASP A 68 21.88 -12.31 -6.40
CA ASP A 68 20.68 -11.87 -5.67
C ASP A 68 19.80 -10.98 -6.55
N ALA A 69 18.77 -11.59 -7.13
CA ALA A 69 17.76 -10.85 -7.87
C ALA A 69 16.60 -10.57 -6.91
N ALA A 70 16.23 -9.30 -6.76
CA ALA A 70 15.18 -8.90 -5.86
C ALA A 70 14.20 -7.95 -6.54
N THR A 71 12.93 -8.07 -6.20
CA THR A 71 11.90 -7.10 -6.58
C THR A 71 11.64 -6.19 -5.39
N TYR A 72 11.69 -4.90 -5.65
CA TYR A 72 11.41 -3.86 -4.66
C TYR A 72 10.11 -3.16 -4.97
N VAL A 73 9.40 -2.82 -3.92
CA VAL A 73 8.14 -2.06 -3.98
C VAL A 73 8.42 -0.70 -3.36
N ARG A 74 8.16 0.35 -4.12
CA ARG A 74 8.40 1.72 -3.67
C ARG A 74 7.12 2.54 -3.72
N ILE A 75 6.81 3.26 -2.64
CA ILE A 75 5.68 4.18 -2.62
C ILE A 75 6.05 5.45 -3.40
N THR A 76 5.10 5.97 -4.18
CA THR A 76 5.27 7.22 -4.94
C THR A 76 4.77 8.41 -4.14
N GLU A 77 5.06 9.63 -4.62
CA GLU A 77 4.46 10.85 -4.05
C GLU A 77 2.94 10.78 -4.11
N SER A 78 2.42 10.30 -5.24
CA SER A 78 0.97 10.10 -5.42
C SER A 78 0.42 9.09 -4.40
N GLY A 79 1.17 8.03 -4.11
CA GLY A 79 0.81 7.05 -3.10
C GLY A 79 0.78 7.65 -1.69
N HIS A 80 1.77 8.46 -1.34
CA HIS A 80 1.79 9.17 -0.07
C HIS A 80 0.59 10.10 0.07
N ALA A 81 0.30 10.88 -0.97
CA ALA A 81 -0.82 11.82 -0.96
C ALA A 81 -2.15 11.09 -0.84
N ALA A 82 -2.31 10.00 -1.58
CA ALA A 82 -3.54 9.19 -1.53
C ALA A 82 -3.75 8.55 -0.17
N PHE A 83 -2.66 8.06 0.45
CA PHE A 83 -2.75 7.47 1.78
C PHE A 83 -3.10 8.52 2.85
N ALA A 84 -2.50 9.71 2.76
CA ALA A 84 -2.82 10.81 3.67
C ALA A 84 -4.29 11.22 3.54
N ALA A 85 -4.80 11.34 2.32
CA ALA A 85 -6.20 11.66 2.07
C ALA A 85 -7.13 10.56 2.59
N TYR A 86 -6.73 9.30 2.44
CA TYR A 86 -7.48 8.16 2.96
C TYR A 86 -7.59 8.22 4.49
N LEU A 87 -6.48 8.49 5.18
CA LEU A 87 -6.48 8.60 6.64
C LEU A 87 -7.32 9.76 7.12
N GLU A 88 -7.27 10.89 6.41
CA GLU A 88 -8.06 12.07 6.74
C GLU A 88 -9.55 11.79 6.60
N ALA A 89 -9.96 11.15 5.49
CA ALA A 89 -11.35 10.77 5.26
C ALA A 89 -11.83 9.77 6.32
N LEU A 90 -11.00 8.79 6.67
CA LEU A 90 -11.33 7.82 7.70
C LEU A 90 -11.47 8.48 9.07
N ASN A 91 -10.56 9.40 9.41
CA ASN A 91 -10.62 10.13 10.67
C ASN A 91 -11.89 10.96 10.77
N GLU A 92 -12.26 11.68 9.71
CA GLU A 92 -13.52 12.44 9.67
C GLU A 92 -14.74 11.53 9.85
N ALA A 93 -14.70 10.35 9.24
CA ALA A 93 -15.78 9.37 9.37
C ALA A 93 -15.95 8.88 10.82
N LEU A 94 -14.85 8.84 11.58
CA LEU A 94 -14.84 8.32 12.95
C LEU A 94 -15.04 9.40 14.00
N LEU A 95 -14.95 10.69 13.64
CA LEU A 95 -15.09 11.79 14.59
C LEU A 95 -16.37 11.74 15.42
N PRO A 96 -17.56 11.41 14.87
CA PRO A 96 -18.78 11.32 15.67
C PRO A 96 -18.72 10.28 16.78
N LEU A 97 -17.81 9.31 16.69
CA LEU A 97 -17.64 8.25 17.67
C LEU A 97 -16.68 8.61 18.81
N SER A 98 -15.98 9.75 18.70
CA SER A 98 -14.96 10.15 19.65
C SER A 98 -15.50 11.03 20.80
N HIS A 99 -16.81 11.20 20.86
CA HIS A 99 -17.48 11.96 21.91
C HIS A 99 -18.17 11.06 22.92
#